data_cce5dc4f44a85841983dcde74c99b101
#
_entry.id   cce5dc4f44a85841983dcde74c99b101
#
_cell.length_a   1.000
_cell.length_b   1.000
_cell.length_c   1.000
_cell.angle_alpha   90.00
_cell.angle_beta   90.00
_cell.angle_gamma   90.00
#
_symmetry.space_group_name_H-M   'P 1'
#
loop_
_entity.id
_entity.type
_entity.pdbx_description
1 polymer ?
#
loop_
_entity_poly.entity_id
_entity_poly.type
_entity_poly.pdbx_seq_one_letter_code
_entity_poly.pdbx_strand_id
1 'polypeptide(L)'
;MQKEKALCATSERKLIIDCCETALLAVLIAVSGTFRIPGIVPGTEFQLSAPIAVAICGVFGFKKYITAGILASLIGLSLGTATLLNVAIQMSFRLGVGAIWLLIGSGKLFYIISGPIGTALARVVMYFLLGKGLTLMLIAAAPGMAFTAATAWIFAKVFKRCRISG
;
A
#
# COMPACT_ATOMS: atom_id res chain seq x y z
N MET A 1 38.40 -4.43 -19.58
CA MET A 1 37.68 -5.71 -19.61
C MET A 1 37.29 -6.25 -18.20
N GLN A 2 38.22 -6.38 -17.21
CA GLN A 2 37.83 -6.85 -15.88
C GLN A 2 36.95 -5.84 -15.09
N LYS A 3 37.19 -4.54 -15.17
CA LYS A 3 36.37 -3.52 -14.52
C LYS A 3 34.93 -3.45 -15.06
N GLU A 4 34.73 -3.64 -16.36
CA GLU A 4 33.38 -3.66 -16.95
C GLU A 4 32.58 -4.90 -16.52
N LYS A 5 33.20 -6.05 -16.45
CA LYS A 5 32.57 -7.29 -15.96
C LYS A 5 32.18 -7.16 -14.48
N ALA A 6 33.00 -6.54 -13.66
CA ALA A 6 32.70 -6.29 -12.25
C ALA A 6 31.56 -5.29 -12.07
N LEU A 7 31.50 -4.22 -12.89
CA LEU A 7 30.39 -3.27 -12.87
C LEU A 7 29.07 -3.91 -13.32
N CYS A 8 29.11 -4.74 -14.38
CA CYS A 8 27.94 -5.46 -14.87
C CYS A 8 27.40 -6.44 -13.82
N ALA A 9 28.27 -7.24 -13.21
CA ALA A 9 27.88 -8.18 -12.14
C ALA A 9 27.28 -7.47 -10.91
N THR A 10 27.80 -6.29 -10.55
CA THR A 10 27.27 -5.49 -9.44
C THR A 10 25.89 -4.92 -9.77
N SER A 11 25.68 -4.51 -11.02
CA SER A 11 24.40 -4.00 -11.51
C SER A 11 23.33 -5.09 -11.55
N GLU A 12 23.67 -6.27 -12.05
CA GLU A 12 22.76 -7.44 -12.08
C GLU A 12 22.37 -7.89 -10.68
N ARG A 13 23.32 -7.94 -9.76
CA ARG A 13 23.04 -8.28 -8.37
C ARG A 13 22.06 -7.30 -7.71
N LYS A 14 22.21 -6.01 -7.93
CA LYS A 14 21.28 -5.00 -7.43
C LYS A 14 19.88 -5.18 -8.03
N LEU A 15 19.79 -5.45 -9.32
CA LEU A 15 18.51 -5.69 -10.00
C LEU A 15 17.79 -6.90 -9.40
N ILE A 16 18.51 -8.01 -9.18
CA ILE A 16 17.95 -9.23 -8.59
C ILE A 16 17.43 -8.95 -7.19
N ILE A 17 18.20 -8.25 -6.35
CA ILE A 17 17.80 -7.89 -4.99
C ILE A 17 16.54 -7.02 -5.03
N ASP A 18 16.48 -6.01 -5.89
CA ASP A 18 15.32 -5.13 -6.04
C ASP A 18 14.07 -5.88 -6.52
N CYS A 19 14.23 -6.84 -7.43
CA CYS A 19 13.13 -7.69 -7.88
C CYS A 19 12.62 -8.60 -6.75
N CYS A 20 13.51 -9.27 -6.01
CA CYS A 20 13.14 -10.12 -4.89
C CYS A 20 12.44 -9.32 -3.78
N GLU A 21 12.97 -8.14 -3.44
CA GLU A 21 12.37 -7.24 -2.44
C GLU A 21 10.96 -6.82 -2.87
N THR A 22 10.79 -6.41 -4.13
CA THR A 22 9.49 -6.01 -4.68
C THR A 22 8.48 -7.17 -4.69
N ALA A 23 8.92 -8.38 -5.02
CA ALA A 23 8.09 -9.58 -5.01
C ALA A 23 7.63 -9.93 -3.58
N LEU A 24 8.54 -9.88 -2.59
CA LEU A 24 8.19 -10.10 -1.19
C LEU A 24 7.19 -9.06 -0.67
N LEU A 25 7.37 -7.78 -1.03
CA LEU A 25 6.43 -6.72 -0.68
C LEU A 25 5.06 -6.93 -1.34
N ALA A 26 5.02 -7.41 -2.59
CA ALA A 26 3.78 -7.72 -3.28
C ALA A 26 3.01 -8.85 -2.60
N VAL A 27 3.70 -9.93 -2.23
CA VAL A 27 3.09 -11.06 -1.49
C VAL A 27 2.58 -10.57 -0.13
N LEU A 28 3.35 -9.75 0.57
CA LEU A 28 2.95 -9.20 1.87
C LEU A 28 1.67 -8.36 1.76
N ILE A 29 1.55 -7.51 0.73
CA ILE A 29 0.34 -6.72 0.45
C ILE A 29 -0.82 -7.66 0.11
N ALA A 30 -0.60 -8.66 -0.76
CA ALA A 30 -1.65 -9.58 -1.17
C ALA A 30 -2.19 -10.39 0.02
N VAL A 31 -1.31 -10.99 0.81
CA VAL A 31 -1.69 -11.79 2.00
C VAL A 31 -2.35 -10.91 3.05
N SER A 32 -1.80 -9.72 3.36
CA SER A 32 -2.43 -8.81 4.33
C SER A 32 -3.80 -8.29 3.85
N GLY A 33 -4.04 -8.23 2.55
CA GLY A 33 -5.32 -7.86 1.96
C GLY A 33 -6.43 -8.91 2.14
N THR A 34 -6.08 -10.17 2.41
CA THR A 34 -7.07 -11.22 2.72
C THR A 34 -7.58 -11.13 4.16
N PHE A 35 -6.79 -10.53 5.07
CA PHE A 35 -7.21 -10.30 6.44
C PHE A 35 -8.13 -9.09 6.51
N ARG A 36 -9.42 -9.37 6.61
CA ARG A 36 -10.47 -8.38 6.77
C ARG A 36 -10.93 -8.40 8.22
N ILE A 37 -10.75 -7.28 8.91
CA ILE A 37 -11.23 -7.11 10.28
C ILE A 37 -12.65 -6.54 10.18
N PRO A 38 -13.68 -7.22 10.73
CA PRO A 38 -15.03 -6.69 10.73
C PRO A 38 -15.07 -5.36 11.50
N GLY A 39 -15.66 -4.35 10.90
CA GLY A 39 -15.84 -3.05 11.52
C GLY A 39 -16.98 -3.04 12.53
N ILE A 40 -17.05 -1.96 13.32
CA ILE A 40 -18.11 -1.76 14.33
C ILE A 40 -19.48 -1.58 13.65
N VAL A 41 -19.49 -1.05 12.41
CA VAL A 41 -20.72 -0.86 11.64
C VAL A 41 -20.92 -2.07 10.73
N PRO A 42 -22.10 -2.72 10.72
CA PRO A 42 -22.41 -3.84 9.85
C PRO A 42 -22.12 -3.49 8.38
N GLY A 43 -21.36 -4.36 7.67
CA GLY A 43 -20.97 -4.14 6.27
C GLY A 43 -19.70 -3.29 6.09
N THR A 44 -19.01 -2.88 7.16
CA THR A 44 -17.70 -2.25 7.08
C THR A 44 -16.60 -3.24 7.42
N GLU A 45 -15.60 -3.31 6.56
CA GLU A 45 -14.43 -4.17 6.75
C GLU A 45 -13.16 -3.29 6.70
N PHE A 46 -12.24 -3.54 7.62
CA PHE A 46 -10.92 -2.92 7.60
C PHE A 46 -9.91 -3.90 7.04
N GLN A 47 -9.18 -3.47 6.03
CA GLN A 47 -8.10 -4.26 5.48
C GLN A 47 -6.78 -3.93 6.17
N LEU A 48 -6.11 -4.94 6.71
CA LEU A 48 -4.79 -4.79 7.32
C LEU A 48 -3.73 -4.35 6.28
N SER A 49 -4.01 -4.52 5.01
CA SER A 49 -3.15 -4.08 3.91
C SER A 49 -2.96 -2.55 3.84
N ALA A 50 -3.93 -1.75 4.31
CA ALA A 50 -3.85 -0.30 4.22
C ALA A 50 -2.67 0.29 5.03
N PRO A 51 -2.51 0.03 6.34
CA PRO A 51 -1.35 0.54 7.09
C PRO A 51 -0.02 -0.04 6.61
N ILE A 52 0.01 -1.30 6.18
CA ILE A 52 1.21 -1.93 5.61
C ILE A 52 1.60 -1.24 4.30
N ALA A 53 0.66 -0.95 3.42
CA ALA A 53 0.88 -0.25 2.17
C ALA A 53 1.46 1.16 2.38
N VAL A 54 0.91 1.92 3.34
CA VAL A 54 1.45 3.23 3.73
C VAL A 54 2.87 3.10 4.26
N ALA A 55 3.15 2.11 5.12
CA ALA A 55 4.47 1.88 5.67
C ALA A 55 5.50 1.52 4.57
N ILE A 56 5.11 0.68 3.60
CA ILE A 56 5.94 0.32 2.45
C ILE A 56 6.27 1.57 1.63
N CYS A 57 5.28 2.41 1.31
CA CYS A 57 5.51 3.65 0.57
C CYS A 57 6.50 4.57 1.28
N GLY A 58 6.37 4.74 2.59
CA GLY A 58 7.26 5.60 3.38
C GLY A 58 8.69 5.08 3.55
N VAL A 59 8.90 3.76 3.53
CA VAL A 59 10.23 3.14 3.78
C VAL A 59 10.96 2.81 2.47
N PHE A 60 10.26 2.26 1.49
CA PHE A 60 10.85 1.78 0.23
C PHE A 60 10.67 2.76 -0.93
N GLY A 61 9.84 3.78 -0.74
CA GLY A 61 9.55 4.81 -1.73
C GLY A 61 8.42 4.44 -2.68
N PHE A 62 7.93 5.45 -3.41
CA PHE A 62 6.74 5.32 -4.25
C PHE A 62 6.91 4.30 -5.39
N LYS A 63 8.08 4.24 -6.04
CA LYS A 63 8.31 3.32 -7.17
C LYS A 63 8.12 1.86 -6.76
N LYS A 64 8.79 1.41 -5.70
CA LYS A 64 8.65 0.03 -5.19
C LYS A 64 7.24 -0.25 -4.67
N TYR A 65 6.62 0.74 -4.03
CA TYR A 65 5.26 0.63 -3.53
C TYR A 65 4.23 0.41 -4.64
N ILE A 66 4.29 1.19 -5.73
CA ILE A 66 3.33 1.06 -6.83
C ILE A 66 3.52 -0.25 -7.61
N THR A 67 4.77 -0.65 -7.88
CA THR A 67 5.07 -1.92 -8.55
C THR A 67 4.64 -3.12 -7.74
N ALA A 68 4.97 -3.16 -6.44
CA ALA A 68 4.50 -4.21 -5.53
C ALA A 68 2.96 -4.23 -5.44
N GLY A 69 2.34 -3.06 -5.47
CA GLY A 69 0.89 -2.92 -5.45
C GLY A 69 0.21 -3.44 -6.70
N ILE A 70 0.77 -3.21 -7.89
CA ILE A 70 0.26 -3.76 -9.16
C ILE A 70 0.36 -5.29 -9.13
N LEU A 71 1.52 -5.82 -8.74
CA LEU A 71 1.73 -7.27 -8.62
C LEU A 71 0.75 -7.91 -7.63
N ALA A 72 0.55 -7.30 -6.46
CA ALA A 72 -0.41 -7.77 -5.46
C ALA A 72 -1.86 -7.80 -6.01
N SER A 73 -2.24 -6.79 -6.82
CA SER A 73 -3.55 -6.75 -7.46
C SER A 73 -3.71 -7.82 -8.53
N LEU A 74 -2.67 -8.10 -9.31
CA LEU A 74 -2.66 -9.21 -10.29
C LEU A 74 -2.78 -10.56 -9.60
N ILE A 75 -2.06 -10.77 -8.50
CA ILE A 75 -2.17 -11.98 -7.68
C ILE A 75 -3.60 -12.13 -7.16
N GLY A 76 -4.20 -11.07 -6.61
CA GLY A 76 -5.56 -11.08 -6.10
C GLY A 76 -6.61 -11.40 -7.18
N LEU A 77 -6.43 -10.87 -8.40
CA LEU A 77 -7.28 -11.19 -9.54
C LEU A 77 -7.13 -12.67 -9.97
N SER A 78 -5.89 -13.15 -10.06
CA SER A 78 -5.60 -14.53 -10.47
C SER A 78 -6.14 -15.57 -9.48
N LEU A 79 -6.12 -15.24 -8.19
CA LEU A 79 -6.67 -16.08 -7.12
C LEU A 79 -8.19 -15.94 -6.94
N GLY A 80 -8.84 -15.03 -7.69
CA GLY A 80 -10.27 -14.75 -7.55
C GLY A 80 -10.66 -14.06 -6.22
N THR A 81 -9.67 -13.61 -5.42
CA THR A 81 -9.90 -12.92 -4.15
C THR A 81 -10.22 -11.43 -4.32
N ALA A 82 -9.93 -10.86 -5.49
CA ALA A 82 -10.22 -9.47 -5.83
C ALA A 82 -11.04 -9.38 -7.13
N THR A 83 -11.94 -8.40 -7.19
CA THR A 83 -12.66 -8.02 -8.40
C THR A 83 -11.99 -6.83 -9.07
N LEU A 84 -12.29 -6.58 -10.35
CA LEU A 84 -11.79 -5.38 -11.06
C LEU A 84 -12.15 -4.08 -10.32
N LEU A 85 -13.35 -4.02 -9.72
CA LEU A 85 -13.77 -2.89 -8.91
C LEU A 85 -12.86 -2.70 -7.68
N ASN A 86 -12.54 -3.79 -6.98
CA ASN A 86 -11.62 -3.76 -5.84
C ASN A 86 -10.23 -3.28 -6.25
N VAL A 87 -9.74 -3.70 -7.42
CA VAL A 87 -8.46 -3.24 -7.96
C VAL A 87 -8.48 -1.74 -8.24
N ALA A 88 -9.55 -1.22 -8.87
CA ALA A 88 -9.70 0.21 -9.13
C ALA A 88 -9.68 1.04 -7.82
N ILE A 89 -10.39 0.58 -6.79
CA ILE A 89 -10.43 1.22 -5.47
C ILE A 89 -9.03 1.18 -4.82
N GLN A 90 -8.34 0.05 -4.87
CA GLN A 90 -6.99 -0.09 -4.32
C GLN A 90 -5.97 0.79 -5.05
N MET A 91 -6.08 0.90 -6.39
CA MET A 91 -5.20 1.79 -7.16
C MET A 91 -5.44 3.25 -6.83
N SER A 92 -6.70 3.66 -6.65
CA SER A 92 -7.05 5.03 -6.22
C SER A 92 -6.47 5.34 -4.84
N PHE A 93 -6.54 4.40 -3.89
CA PHE A 93 -5.88 4.53 -2.59
C PHE A 93 -4.37 4.70 -2.74
N ARG A 94 -3.73 3.88 -3.58
CA ARG A 94 -2.28 3.93 -3.80
C ARG A 94 -1.83 5.25 -4.43
N LEU A 95 -2.59 5.76 -5.38
CA LEU A 95 -2.32 7.07 -5.98
C LEU A 95 -2.45 8.19 -4.96
N GLY A 96 -3.46 8.15 -4.08
CA GLY A 96 -3.62 9.11 -3.00
C GLY A 96 -2.44 9.10 -2.02
N VAL A 97 -2.04 7.92 -1.56
CA VAL A 97 -0.86 7.76 -0.69
C VAL A 97 0.42 8.25 -1.38
N GLY A 98 0.58 7.91 -2.66
CA GLY A 98 1.74 8.35 -3.47
C GLY A 98 1.78 9.87 -3.67
N ALA A 99 0.66 10.51 -3.92
CA ALA A 99 0.57 11.96 -4.04
C ALA A 99 1.02 12.66 -2.74
N ILE A 100 0.57 12.17 -1.59
CA ILE A 100 1.00 12.70 -0.29
C ILE A 100 2.50 12.47 -0.06
N TRP A 101 3.01 11.31 -0.46
CA TRP A 101 4.44 11.03 -0.36
C TRP A 101 5.29 11.99 -1.21
N LEU A 102 4.82 12.34 -2.42
CA LEU A 102 5.50 13.31 -3.29
C LEU A 102 5.48 14.73 -2.72
N LEU A 103 4.41 15.10 -1.99
CA LEU A 103 4.25 16.45 -1.42
C LEU A 103 5.02 16.65 -0.10
N ILE A 104 4.97 15.66 0.80
CA ILE A 104 5.45 15.79 2.19
C ILE A 104 6.71 14.94 2.44
N GLY A 105 7.02 13.98 1.55
CA GLY A 105 8.08 12.99 1.77
C GLY A 105 7.72 11.96 2.84
N SER A 106 8.72 11.24 3.36
CA SER A 106 8.55 10.14 4.33
C SER A 106 8.62 10.59 5.81
N GLY A 107 8.12 11.77 6.13
CA GLY A 107 8.08 12.31 7.49
C GLY A 107 7.03 11.63 8.40
N LYS A 108 7.02 11.97 9.70
CA LYS A 108 6.00 11.46 10.64
C LYS A 108 4.57 11.84 10.22
N LEU A 109 4.39 13.04 9.68
CA LEU A 109 3.11 13.53 9.16
C LEU A 109 2.59 12.67 8.02
N PHE A 110 3.48 12.17 7.15
CA PHE A 110 3.11 11.27 6.08
C PHE A 110 2.35 10.04 6.59
N TYR A 111 2.84 9.35 7.61
CA TYR A 111 2.20 8.13 8.14
C TYR A 111 0.83 8.37 8.77
N ILE A 112 0.61 9.57 9.30
CA ILE A 112 -0.68 9.95 9.94
C ILE A 112 -1.70 10.35 8.88
N ILE A 113 -1.30 11.12 7.87
CA ILE A 113 -2.23 11.79 6.94
C ILE A 113 -2.51 10.94 5.70
N SER A 114 -1.51 10.19 5.20
CA SER A 114 -1.62 9.49 3.92
C SER A 114 -2.68 8.37 3.91
N GLY A 115 -2.85 7.66 5.03
CA GLY A 115 -3.89 6.64 5.18
C GLY A 115 -5.31 7.22 5.04
N PRO A 116 -5.69 8.19 5.88
CA PRO A 116 -6.98 8.87 5.79
C PRO A 116 -7.26 9.48 4.41
N ILE A 117 -6.33 10.23 3.84
CA ILE A 117 -6.50 10.86 2.53
C ILE A 117 -6.61 9.82 1.41
N GLY A 118 -5.74 8.79 1.42
CA GLY A 118 -5.83 7.70 0.45
C GLY A 118 -7.17 6.98 0.51
N THR A 119 -7.67 6.72 1.72
CA THR A 119 -8.99 6.10 1.93
C THR A 119 -10.12 7.02 1.47
N ALA A 120 -10.05 8.31 1.76
CA ALA A 120 -11.05 9.29 1.30
C ALA A 120 -11.12 9.32 -0.23
N LEU A 121 -9.96 9.38 -0.91
CA LEU A 121 -9.90 9.36 -2.38
C LEU A 121 -10.49 8.06 -2.95
N ALA A 122 -10.18 6.92 -2.36
CA ALA A 122 -10.74 5.64 -2.76
C ALA A 122 -12.28 5.61 -2.60
N ARG A 123 -12.83 6.24 -1.56
CA ARG A 123 -14.29 6.35 -1.36
C ARG A 123 -14.94 7.32 -2.36
N VAL A 124 -14.28 8.41 -2.72
CA VAL A 124 -14.74 9.31 -3.77
C VAL A 124 -14.83 8.58 -5.11
N VAL A 125 -13.80 7.83 -5.49
CA VAL A 125 -13.82 7.01 -6.71
C VAL A 125 -14.94 5.97 -6.66
N MET A 126 -15.12 5.30 -5.52
CA MET A 126 -16.20 4.33 -5.30
C MET A 126 -17.58 4.97 -5.44
N TYR A 127 -17.75 6.21 -4.98
CA TYR A 127 -18.99 6.98 -5.16
C TYR A 127 -19.30 7.19 -6.66
N PHE A 128 -18.31 7.60 -7.45
CA PHE A 128 -18.52 7.78 -8.89
C PHE A 128 -18.82 6.48 -9.63
N LEU A 129 -18.28 5.35 -9.17
CA LEU A 129 -18.50 4.05 -9.81
C LEU A 129 -19.83 3.40 -9.41
N LEU A 130 -20.29 3.59 -8.17
CA LEU A 130 -21.45 2.87 -7.61
C LEU A 130 -22.67 3.77 -7.36
N GLY A 131 -22.53 5.09 -7.41
CA GLY A 131 -23.62 6.05 -7.18
C GLY A 131 -24.21 6.03 -5.76
N LYS A 132 -23.53 5.38 -4.77
CA LYS A 132 -24.02 5.30 -3.39
C LYS A 132 -23.59 6.53 -2.58
N GLY A 133 -24.33 6.87 -1.52
CA GLY A 133 -24.10 8.07 -0.69
C GLY A 133 -22.68 8.19 -0.14
N LEU A 134 -21.93 9.20 -0.57
CA LEU A 134 -20.53 9.44 -0.20
C LEU A 134 -20.35 9.64 1.30
N THR A 135 -21.25 10.39 1.94
CA THR A 135 -21.20 10.69 3.38
C THR A 135 -21.25 9.42 4.23
N LEU A 136 -22.14 8.50 3.89
CA LEU A 136 -22.27 7.22 4.59
C LEU A 136 -21.00 6.37 4.43
N MET A 137 -20.42 6.34 3.24
CA MET A 137 -19.19 5.61 2.97
C MET A 137 -17.99 6.19 3.70
N LEU A 138 -17.89 7.51 3.86
CA LEU A 138 -16.82 8.17 4.60
C LEU A 138 -16.95 7.93 6.11
N ILE A 139 -18.16 8.04 6.66
CA ILE A 139 -18.44 7.75 8.08
C ILE A 139 -18.10 6.29 8.39
N ALA A 140 -18.52 5.37 7.54
CA ALA A 140 -18.21 3.95 7.68
C ALA A 140 -16.70 3.64 7.58
N ALA A 141 -15.92 4.43 6.84
CA ALA A 141 -14.48 4.27 6.71
C ALA A 141 -13.69 4.97 7.85
N ALA A 142 -14.28 5.89 8.60
CA ALA A 142 -13.59 6.68 9.61
C ALA A 142 -12.81 5.85 10.65
N PRO A 143 -13.35 4.75 11.23
CA PRO A 143 -12.58 3.90 12.14
C PRO A 143 -11.35 3.27 11.49
N GLY A 144 -11.46 2.84 10.21
CA GLY A 144 -10.34 2.31 9.43
C GLY A 144 -9.27 3.35 9.11
N MET A 145 -9.67 4.60 8.87
CA MET A 145 -8.74 5.72 8.69
C MET A 145 -7.95 5.98 9.97
N ALA A 146 -8.61 6.00 11.14
CA ALA A 146 -7.98 6.16 12.45
C ALA A 146 -7.01 5.01 12.75
N PHE A 147 -7.43 3.76 12.50
CA PHE A 147 -6.60 2.57 12.65
C PHE A 147 -5.34 2.65 11.76
N THR A 148 -5.49 3.02 10.49
CA THR A 148 -4.36 3.16 9.56
C THR A 148 -3.40 4.26 10.02
N ALA A 149 -3.89 5.41 10.46
CA ALA A 149 -3.07 6.51 10.96
C ALA A 149 -2.27 6.11 12.22
N ALA A 150 -2.87 5.34 13.12
CA ALA A 150 -2.22 4.90 14.35
C ALA A 150 -1.16 3.81 14.11
N THR A 151 -1.43 2.86 13.19
CA THR A 151 -0.61 1.65 13.04
C THR A 151 0.45 1.76 11.94
N ALA A 152 0.26 2.61 10.91
CA ALA A 152 1.20 2.75 9.80
C ALA A 152 2.63 3.10 10.25
N TRP A 153 2.77 3.95 11.26
CA TRP A 153 4.08 4.31 11.80
C TRP A 153 4.77 3.16 12.52
N ILE A 154 4.01 2.28 13.20
CA ILE A 154 4.53 1.09 13.88
C ILE A 154 5.11 0.14 12.84
N PHE A 155 4.35 -0.17 11.77
CA PHE A 155 4.84 -0.99 10.66
C PHE A 155 6.05 -0.38 9.96
N ALA A 156 6.08 0.94 9.79
CA ALA A 156 7.24 1.62 9.20
C ALA A 156 8.51 1.45 10.06
N LYS A 157 8.39 1.48 11.39
CA LYS A 157 9.54 1.20 12.28
C LYS A 157 10.06 -0.22 12.11
N VAL A 158 9.16 -1.21 12.03
CA VAL A 158 9.52 -2.62 11.82
C VAL A 158 10.26 -2.78 10.48
N PHE A 159 9.71 -2.25 9.38
CA PHE A 159 10.34 -2.34 8.06
C PHE A 159 11.70 -1.63 8.00
N LYS A 160 11.84 -0.46 8.63
CA LYS A 160 13.15 0.21 8.73
C LYS A 160 14.18 -0.67 9.45
N ARG A 161 13.77 -1.36 10.51
CA ARG A 161 14.66 -2.23 11.27
C ARG A 161 15.10 -3.45 10.48
N CYS A 162 14.17 -4.08 9.75
CA CYS A 162 14.48 -5.20 8.85
C CYS A 162 15.42 -4.80 7.71
N ARG A 163 15.24 -3.60 7.14
CA ARG A 163 16.08 -3.08 6.05
C ARG A 163 17.52 -2.75 6.47
N ILE A 164 17.73 -2.32 7.72
CA ILE A 164 19.09 -1.98 8.23
C ILE A 164 19.87 -3.25 8.59
N SER A 165 19.17 -4.35 8.89
CA SER A 165 19.79 -5.61 9.30
C SER A 165 20.21 -6.51 8.13
N GLY A 166 19.93 -6.14 6.89
CA GLY A 166 20.36 -6.85 5.68
C GLY A 166 21.27 -6.00 4.82
#